data_4a0c86a101c81dae4443e3cbb2cd6db8
#
_entry.id   4a0c86a101c81dae4443e3cbb2cd6db8
#
_cell.length_a   1.000
_cell.length_b   1.000
_cell.length_c   1.000
_cell.angle_alpha   90.00
_cell.angle_beta   90.00
_cell.angle_gamma   90.00
#
_symmetry.space_group_name_H-M   'P 1'
#
loop_
_entity.id
_entity.type
_entity.pdbx_description
1 polymer ?
#
loop_
_entity_poly.entity_id
_entity_poly.type
_entity_poly.pdbx_seq_one_letter_code
_entity_poly.pdbx_strand_id
1 'polypeptide(L)'
;MRPIPIRSISRRQVMKAALAAAGSAMIPLPGCGGGSAAQQTSSPSPAWPPSLPVGTWTPTAADNAFLDSLEQQACLYFWEQASPANGQVLDRAANNLGGAMDPRLTSSIAATGFGLAALSIADSRGYQSHADIVARVQTTLDFHLNSMPNENGFFYHFNDVETGLPLSGSEVSSIDTAILLCGMLTARAYFGDAQITDLATQIYERVNWPWMLNGGSTFAQAWLPASGFESGRYDTYCELMMLYLLAIGAPSNSIAASYWDNFARPILNYEGYSYISSDSDPLFTHQYSHAFFDFRGKTDAYANYFSNSIAATQAHETFCLSYPQVNGAWYNEDYWGITSSDYADGYTAWGGPPAFGSIDGTVVPCAATGSLVFLPNECLSMLEALNAKFGSTPAAGRYGFVDAFHPSANWYDTDVLGIDQGISVLMAENLRTGLIWSAFMSNPECARAMQLAGFVNQS
;
A
#
# COMPACT_ATOMS: atom_id res chain seq x y z
N MET A 1 -36.77 -0.06 2.77
CA MET A 1 -35.94 0.43 1.66
C MET A 1 -34.53 0.06 2.07
N ARG A 2 -33.84 -0.81 1.30
CA ARG A 2 -32.42 -1.09 1.53
C ARG A 2 -31.64 0.19 1.17
N PRO A 3 -30.66 0.65 1.97
CA PRO A 3 -29.83 1.77 1.57
C PRO A 3 -29.12 1.42 0.27
N ILE A 4 -29.05 2.39 -0.64
CA ILE A 4 -28.29 2.27 -1.89
C ILE A 4 -26.83 2.11 -1.47
N PRO A 5 -26.11 1.06 -1.90
CA PRO A 5 -24.71 0.91 -1.55
C PRO A 5 -23.94 2.12 -2.10
N ILE A 6 -23.26 2.85 -1.23
CA ILE A 6 -22.25 3.81 -1.63
C ILE A 6 -21.25 2.99 -2.44
N ARG A 7 -21.08 3.32 -3.74
CA ARG A 7 -20.12 2.62 -4.60
C ARG A 7 -18.74 2.77 -3.95
N SER A 8 -18.16 1.65 -3.52
CA SER A 8 -16.73 1.64 -3.17
C SER A 8 -15.95 2.01 -4.43
N ILE A 9 -15.37 3.18 -4.43
CA ILE A 9 -14.56 3.65 -5.55
C ILE A 9 -13.12 3.24 -5.21
N SER A 10 -12.49 2.44 -6.07
CA SER A 10 -11.10 2.06 -5.83
C SER A 10 -10.18 3.28 -5.96
N ARG A 11 -9.08 3.31 -5.19
CA ARG A 11 -8.03 4.35 -5.29
C ARG A 11 -7.64 4.62 -6.75
N ARG A 12 -7.66 3.61 -7.60
CA ARG A 12 -7.37 3.71 -9.05
C ARG A 12 -8.46 4.37 -9.86
N GLN A 13 -9.73 4.12 -9.55
CA GLN A 13 -10.84 4.75 -10.26
C GLN A 13 -10.83 6.27 -10.01
N VAL A 14 -10.44 6.69 -8.80
CA VAL A 14 -10.27 8.09 -8.45
C VAL A 14 -9.04 8.69 -9.15
N MET A 15 -7.90 7.99 -9.16
CA MET A 15 -6.70 8.43 -9.91
C MET A 15 -6.97 8.56 -11.41
N LYS A 16 -7.71 7.62 -12.03
CA LYS A 16 -8.12 7.72 -13.44
C LYS A 16 -9.03 8.92 -13.71
N ALA A 17 -9.97 9.20 -12.82
CA ALA A 17 -10.87 10.35 -12.96
C ALA A 17 -10.13 11.68 -12.82
N ALA A 18 -9.16 11.77 -11.91
CA ALA A 18 -8.33 12.96 -11.71
C ALA A 18 -7.36 13.20 -12.89
N LEU A 19 -6.72 12.14 -13.43
CA LEU A 19 -5.88 12.24 -14.65
C LEU A 19 -6.68 12.65 -15.89
N ALA A 20 -7.93 12.17 -16.04
CA ALA A 20 -8.81 12.59 -17.12
C ALA A 20 -9.23 14.07 -17.02
N ALA A 21 -9.37 14.61 -15.82
CA ALA A 21 -9.68 16.02 -15.58
C ALA A 21 -8.47 16.94 -15.84
N ALA A 22 -7.25 16.50 -15.58
CA ALA A 22 -6.02 17.25 -15.85
C ALA A 22 -5.65 17.31 -17.34
N GLY A 23 -6.11 16.35 -18.15
CA GLY A 23 -5.81 16.24 -19.59
C GLY A 23 -6.53 17.26 -20.49
N SER A 24 -7.41 18.13 -19.97
CA SER A 24 -8.25 19.03 -20.78
C SER A 24 -7.69 20.45 -21.00
N ALA A 25 -6.45 20.74 -20.59
CA ALA A 25 -5.82 22.04 -20.76
C ALA A 25 -4.51 21.97 -21.57
N MET A 26 -4.55 21.47 -22.82
CA MET A 26 -3.47 21.65 -23.77
C MET A 26 -3.80 22.79 -24.75
N ILE A 27 -3.08 23.88 -24.62
CA ILE A 27 -2.99 24.93 -25.62
C ILE A 27 -2.06 24.47 -26.75
N PRO A 28 -2.45 24.52 -28.05
CA PRO A 28 -1.57 24.08 -29.12
C PRO A 28 -0.49 25.15 -29.43
N LEU A 29 0.78 24.75 -29.35
CA LEU A 29 1.87 25.53 -29.96
C LEU A 29 2.14 25.00 -31.38
N PRO A 30 2.47 25.88 -32.35
CA PRO A 30 2.63 25.50 -33.74
C PRO A 30 3.96 24.77 -33.99
N GLY A 31 3.91 23.77 -34.83
CA GLY A 31 5.04 22.94 -35.20
C GLY A 31 6.08 23.63 -36.11
N CYS A 32 7.31 23.15 -36.01
CA CYS A 32 8.32 23.24 -37.07
C CYS A 32 9.13 21.97 -37.16
N GLY A 33 9.34 21.56 -38.37
CA GLY A 33 9.74 20.30 -38.90
C GLY A 33 11.13 19.73 -38.59
N GLY A 34 11.20 18.45 -38.90
CA GLY A 34 12.25 17.69 -39.57
C GLY A 34 13.67 17.68 -39.01
N GLY A 35 14.17 16.47 -38.63
CA GLY A 35 15.60 16.28 -38.46
C GLY A 35 15.97 14.94 -37.82
N SER A 36 16.42 14.01 -38.63
CA SER A 36 17.39 12.91 -38.39
C SER A 36 17.50 12.23 -37.04
N ALA A 37 17.34 10.91 -37.09
CA ALA A 37 17.72 9.99 -36.03
C ALA A 37 19.20 10.20 -35.62
N ALA A 38 19.39 10.71 -34.41
CA ALA A 38 20.67 10.72 -33.73
C ALA A 38 20.74 9.49 -32.80
N GLN A 39 21.83 8.72 -32.98
CA GLN A 39 22.20 7.66 -32.03
C GLN A 39 22.21 8.23 -30.60
N GLN A 40 21.44 7.61 -29.73
CA GLN A 40 21.52 7.88 -28.28
C GLN A 40 22.86 7.34 -27.77
N THR A 41 23.82 8.23 -27.60
CA THR A 41 24.96 7.97 -26.72
C THR A 41 24.42 7.91 -25.30
N SER A 42 24.65 6.78 -24.64
CA SER A 42 24.33 6.59 -23.22
C SER A 42 24.98 7.71 -22.40
N SER A 43 24.17 8.64 -21.92
CA SER A 43 24.59 9.59 -20.88
C SER A 43 24.90 8.79 -19.60
N PRO A 44 25.97 9.10 -18.87
CA PRO A 44 26.20 8.47 -17.57
C PRO A 44 24.98 8.73 -16.69
N SER A 45 24.50 7.69 -16.01
CA SER A 45 23.43 7.80 -15.01
C SER A 45 23.74 8.95 -14.06
N PRO A 46 22.78 9.82 -13.71
CA PRO A 46 23.00 10.84 -12.72
C PRO A 46 23.52 10.18 -11.44
N ALA A 47 24.60 10.71 -10.89
CA ALA A 47 25.10 10.25 -9.59
C ALA A 47 23.98 10.50 -8.56
N TRP A 48 23.43 9.42 -8.00
CA TRP A 48 22.45 9.49 -6.93
C TRP A 48 23.04 10.27 -5.75
N PRO A 49 22.23 11.05 -5.03
CA PRO A 49 22.67 11.63 -3.78
C PRO A 49 23.21 10.49 -2.88
N PRO A 50 24.28 10.72 -2.10
CA PRO A 50 24.84 9.70 -1.24
C PRO A 50 23.73 9.13 -0.36
N SER A 51 23.67 7.79 -0.25
CA SER A 51 22.72 7.11 0.61
C SER A 51 22.74 7.78 1.98
N LEU A 52 21.61 8.36 2.38
CA LEU A 52 21.47 8.86 3.74
C LEU A 52 21.71 7.68 4.68
N PRO A 53 22.59 7.82 5.69
CA PRO A 53 22.79 6.75 6.64
C PRO A 53 21.43 6.44 7.26
N VAL A 54 20.99 5.18 7.15
CA VAL A 54 19.84 4.69 7.92
C VAL A 54 20.23 4.83 9.36
N GLY A 55 19.75 5.90 10.02
CA GLY A 55 20.00 6.13 11.42
C GLY A 55 19.52 4.91 12.21
N THR A 56 20.30 4.44 13.15
CA THR A 56 19.85 3.42 14.10
C THR A 56 18.85 4.09 15.03
N TRP A 57 17.57 4.10 14.64
CA TRP A 57 16.51 4.55 15.53
C TRP A 57 16.38 3.56 16.69
N THR A 58 16.26 4.09 17.91
CA THR A 58 16.07 3.28 19.10
C THR A 58 14.87 3.84 19.86
N PRO A 59 13.78 3.06 19.99
CA PRO A 59 12.58 3.52 20.67
C PRO A 59 12.82 3.75 22.16
N THR A 60 12.24 4.80 22.70
CA THR A 60 12.07 4.95 24.14
C THR A 60 10.99 3.98 24.64
N ALA A 61 10.84 3.87 25.97
CA ALA A 61 9.74 3.09 26.54
C ALA A 61 8.37 3.69 26.20
N ALA A 62 8.27 5.02 26.07
CA ALA A 62 7.04 5.72 25.67
C ALA A 62 6.68 5.42 24.20
N ASP A 63 7.66 5.54 23.30
CA ASP A 63 7.47 5.23 21.89
C ASP A 63 6.97 3.79 21.69
N ASN A 64 7.60 2.83 22.38
CA ASN A 64 7.17 1.43 22.33
C ASN A 64 5.75 1.23 22.84
N ALA A 65 5.35 1.91 23.91
CA ALA A 65 3.99 1.82 24.43
C ALA A 65 2.96 2.42 23.49
N PHE A 66 3.29 3.54 22.82
CA PHE A 66 2.43 4.16 21.83
C PHE A 66 2.26 3.26 20.59
N LEU A 67 3.38 2.76 20.03
CA LEU A 67 3.36 1.86 18.88
C LEU A 67 2.63 0.55 19.20
N ASP A 68 2.78 0.00 20.42
CA ASP A 68 2.07 -1.20 20.85
C ASP A 68 0.56 -0.99 20.87
N SER A 69 0.11 0.17 21.36
CA SER A 69 -1.31 0.55 21.32
C SER A 69 -1.84 0.68 19.89
N LEU A 70 -1.07 1.31 19.00
CA LEU A 70 -1.42 1.46 17.59
C LEU A 70 -1.54 0.11 16.89
N GLU A 71 -0.56 -0.78 17.11
CA GLU A 71 -0.56 -2.13 16.53
C GLU A 71 -1.71 -2.97 17.06
N GLN A 72 -1.99 -2.92 18.37
CA GLN A 72 -3.09 -3.67 18.95
C GLN A 72 -4.44 -3.24 18.39
N GLN A 73 -4.68 -1.94 18.24
CA GLN A 73 -5.90 -1.39 17.66
C GLN A 73 -6.06 -1.77 16.17
N ALA A 74 -5.01 -1.68 15.39
CA ALA A 74 -5.04 -2.09 13.99
C ALA A 74 -5.24 -3.62 13.83
N CYS A 75 -4.54 -4.44 14.62
CA CYS A 75 -4.75 -5.89 14.63
C CYS A 75 -6.19 -6.26 15.04
N LEU A 76 -6.80 -5.49 15.92
CA LEU A 76 -8.19 -5.70 16.33
C LEU A 76 -9.16 -5.50 15.15
N TYR A 77 -8.90 -4.53 14.25
CA TYR A 77 -9.66 -4.39 13.01
C TYR A 77 -9.64 -5.67 12.18
N PHE A 78 -8.47 -6.23 11.92
CA PHE A 78 -8.30 -7.44 11.12
C PHE A 78 -8.88 -8.69 11.80
N TRP A 79 -9.05 -8.66 13.10
CA TRP A 79 -9.70 -9.74 13.83
C TRP A 79 -11.23 -9.64 13.80
N GLU A 80 -11.78 -8.45 14.06
CA GLU A 80 -13.21 -8.22 14.24
C GLU A 80 -13.94 -7.94 12.92
N GLN A 81 -13.27 -7.27 11.98
CA GLN A 81 -13.85 -6.90 10.68
C GLN A 81 -13.46 -7.89 9.58
N ALA A 82 -13.20 -9.14 9.97
CA ALA A 82 -13.01 -10.27 9.07
C ALA A 82 -14.09 -11.34 9.30
N SER A 83 -14.57 -11.93 8.21
CA SER A 83 -15.53 -13.04 8.28
C SER A 83 -14.93 -14.24 9.05
N PRO A 84 -15.56 -14.70 10.13
CA PRO A 84 -15.08 -15.88 10.83
C PRO A 84 -15.24 -17.16 9.99
N ALA A 85 -16.10 -17.17 8.98
CA ALA A 85 -16.41 -18.35 8.16
C ALA A 85 -15.40 -18.56 7.02
N ASN A 86 -14.77 -17.48 6.51
CA ASN A 86 -13.90 -17.56 5.33
C ASN A 86 -12.68 -16.62 5.40
N GLY A 87 -12.53 -15.83 6.46
CA GLY A 87 -11.38 -14.98 6.71
C GLY A 87 -11.25 -13.74 5.83
N GLN A 88 -12.20 -13.44 4.94
CA GLN A 88 -12.19 -12.21 4.15
C GLN A 88 -12.30 -10.98 5.07
N VAL A 89 -11.47 -9.99 4.86
CA VAL A 89 -11.45 -8.73 5.61
C VAL A 89 -12.27 -7.68 4.87
N LEU A 90 -13.09 -6.93 5.61
CA LEU A 90 -13.83 -5.79 5.05
C LEU A 90 -12.88 -4.74 4.49
N ASP A 91 -13.29 -4.08 3.42
CA ASP A 91 -12.60 -2.91 2.86
C ASP A 91 -12.49 -1.79 3.89
N ARG A 92 -13.60 -1.50 4.54
CA ARG A 92 -13.73 -0.47 5.58
C ARG A 92 -14.74 -0.84 6.65
N ALA A 93 -14.62 -0.22 7.80
CA ALA A 93 -15.61 -0.32 8.85
C ALA A 93 -15.69 0.97 9.66
N ALA A 94 -16.87 1.26 10.19
CA ALA A 94 -17.04 2.38 11.10
C ALA A 94 -16.28 2.12 12.40
N ASN A 95 -15.53 3.12 12.85
CA ASN A 95 -14.60 3.02 13.99
C ASN A 95 -15.30 2.96 15.38
N ASN A 96 -16.64 2.98 15.40
CA ASN A 96 -17.44 3.05 16.63
C ASN A 96 -18.42 1.86 16.81
N LEU A 97 -18.28 0.77 16.05
CA LEU A 97 -19.22 -0.37 16.07
C LEU A 97 -19.10 -1.29 17.29
N GLY A 98 -18.19 -0.99 18.23
CA GLY A 98 -18.03 -1.79 19.45
C GLY A 98 -17.64 -3.25 19.22
N GLY A 99 -17.00 -3.56 18.11
CA GLY A 99 -16.54 -4.90 17.72
C GLY A 99 -17.53 -5.70 16.87
N ALA A 100 -18.71 -5.18 16.58
CA ALA A 100 -19.60 -5.79 15.60
C ALA A 100 -19.07 -5.61 14.18
N MET A 101 -19.24 -6.62 13.32
CA MET A 101 -18.90 -6.51 11.91
C MET A 101 -19.75 -5.43 11.23
N ASP A 102 -19.13 -4.62 10.38
CA ASP A 102 -19.81 -3.56 9.66
C ASP A 102 -20.84 -4.14 8.66
N PRO A 103 -22.09 -3.65 8.67
CA PRO A 103 -23.16 -4.22 7.87
C PRO A 103 -23.05 -3.95 6.36
N ARG A 104 -22.07 -3.19 5.91
CA ARG A 104 -21.82 -2.94 4.48
C ARG A 104 -21.33 -4.16 3.73
N LEU A 105 -20.69 -5.11 4.40
CA LEU A 105 -20.32 -6.44 3.93
C LEU A 105 -19.46 -6.47 2.66
N THR A 106 -18.75 -5.40 2.35
CA THR A 106 -17.80 -5.35 1.24
C THR A 106 -16.42 -5.76 1.74
N SER A 107 -15.87 -6.86 1.24
CA SER A 107 -14.49 -7.26 1.48
C SER A 107 -13.54 -6.77 0.39
N SER A 108 -12.28 -6.56 0.76
CA SER A 108 -11.17 -6.27 -0.14
C SER A 108 -10.10 -7.34 -0.03
N ILE A 109 -9.60 -7.82 -1.18
CA ILE A 109 -8.51 -8.80 -1.19
C ILE A 109 -7.20 -8.17 -0.70
N ALA A 110 -6.96 -6.87 -0.94
CA ALA A 110 -5.80 -6.16 -0.40
C ALA A 110 -5.88 -6.05 1.14
N ALA A 111 -7.05 -5.67 1.69
CA ALA A 111 -7.26 -5.66 3.14
C ALA A 111 -7.07 -7.06 3.75
N THR A 112 -7.51 -8.12 3.04
CA THR A 112 -7.29 -9.51 3.47
C THR A 112 -5.79 -9.87 3.47
N GLY A 113 -5.04 -9.42 2.47
CA GLY A 113 -3.59 -9.61 2.42
C GLY A 113 -2.86 -8.93 3.58
N PHE A 114 -3.14 -7.66 3.83
CA PHE A 114 -2.63 -6.95 5.00
C PHE A 114 -3.05 -7.63 6.30
N GLY A 115 -4.30 -8.12 6.37
CA GLY A 115 -4.82 -8.83 7.52
C GLY A 115 -4.07 -10.11 7.85
N LEU A 116 -3.71 -10.92 6.84
CA LEU A 116 -2.91 -12.13 7.04
C LEU A 116 -1.52 -11.81 7.62
N ALA A 117 -0.89 -10.72 7.17
CA ALA A 117 0.38 -10.26 7.75
C ALA A 117 0.17 -9.70 9.18
N ALA A 118 -0.89 -8.92 9.41
CA ALA A 118 -1.25 -8.39 10.73
C ALA A 118 -1.55 -9.49 11.76
N LEU A 119 -2.12 -10.62 11.33
CA LEU A 119 -2.32 -11.79 12.20
C LEU A 119 -0.98 -12.39 12.68
N SER A 120 0.10 -12.30 11.89
CA SER A 120 1.43 -12.70 12.34
C SER A 120 1.95 -11.76 13.45
N ILE A 121 1.64 -10.45 13.35
CA ILE A 121 1.96 -9.48 14.41
C ILE A 121 1.14 -9.79 15.65
N ALA A 122 -0.18 -9.97 15.50
CA ALA A 122 -1.08 -10.27 16.62
C ALA A 122 -0.66 -11.53 17.39
N ASP A 123 -0.17 -12.56 16.69
CA ASP A 123 0.38 -13.78 17.29
C ASP A 123 1.68 -13.48 18.05
N SER A 124 2.63 -12.83 17.41
CA SER A 124 3.92 -12.49 18.00
C SER A 124 3.79 -11.62 19.25
N ARG A 125 2.80 -10.74 19.28
CA ARG A 125 2.51 -9.83 20.41
C ARG A 125 1.56 -10.44 21.47
N GLY A 126 0.93 -11.58 21.17
CA GLY A 126 -0.04 -12.22 22.07
C GLY A 126 -1.37 -11.44 22.17
N TYR A 127 -1.76 -10.70 21.16
CA TYR A 127 -3.04 -9.96 21.13
C TYR A 127 -4.23 -10.91 20.97
N GLN A 128 -4.02 -12.08 20.37
CA GLN A 128 -4.99 -13.15 20.24
C GLN A 128 -4.33 -14.51 20.51
N SER A 129 -5.11 -15.57 20.73
CA SER A 129 -4.55 -16.89 20.96
C SER A 129 -3.94 -17.45 19.67
N HIS A 130 -2.76 -18.05 19.78
CA HIS A 130 -2.05 -18.70 18.66
C HIS A 130 -2.95 -19.69 17.90
N ALA A 131 -3.68 -20.53 18.63
CA ALA A 131 -4.53 -21.56 18.03
C ALA A 131 -5.68 -20.95 17.20
N ASP A 132 -6.29 -19.86 17.67
CA ASP A 132 -7.37 -19.20 16.97
C ASP A 132 -6.85 -18.46 15.72
N ILE A 133 -5.65 -17.86 15.82
CA ILE A 133 -4.99 -17.21 14.68
C ILE A 133 -4.65 -18.22 13.59
N VAL A 134 -3.99 -19.34 13.96
CA VAL A 134 -3.66 -20.40 12.99
C VAL A 134 -4.91 -20.92 12.31
N ALA A 135 -5.99 -21.21 13.06
CA ALA A 135 -7.26 -21.66 12.50
C ALA A 135 -7.86 -20.61 11.53
N ARG A 136 -7.78 -19.31 11.86
CA ARG A 136 -8.24 -18.23 10.98
C ARG A 136 -7.43 -18.17 9.69
N VAL A 137 -6.10 -18.24 9.77
CA VAL A 137 -5.22 -18.24 8.60
C VAL A 137 -5.48 -19.44 7.69
N GLN A 138 -5.60 -20.65 8.27
CA GLN A 138 -5.94 -21.86 7.51
C GLN A 138 -7.29 -21.72 6.80
N THR A 139 -8.32 -21.24 7.48
CA THR A 139 -9.65 -20.99 6.91
C THR A 139 -9.59 -19.98 5.76
N THR A 140 -8.83 -18.89 5.93
CA THR A 140 -8.69 -17.85 4.90
C THR A 140 -8.02 -18.40 3.64
N LEU A 141 -6.92 -19.13 3.81
CA LEU A 141 -6.19 -19.71 2.68
C LEU A 141 -6.99 -20.80 1.97
N ASP A 142 -7.65 -21.69 2.72
CA ASP A 142 -8.52 -22.74 2.15
C ASP A 142 -9.64 -22.13 1.30
N PHE A 143 -10.30 -21.10 1.81
CA PHE A 143 -11.36 -20.40 1.07
C PHE A 143 -10.85 -19.78 -0.24
N HIS A 144 -9.68 -19.12 -0.21
CA HIS A 144 -9.09 -18.50 -1.40
C HIS A 144 -8.61 -19.54 -2.42
N LEU A 145 -8.13 -20.70 -1.95
CA LEU A 145 -7.74 -21.77 -2.86
C LEU A 145 -8.93 -22.45 -3.52
N ASN A 146 -9.96 -22.80 -2.75
CA ASN A 146 -10.97 -23.75 -3.14
C ASN A 146 -12.33 -23.13 -3.50
N SER A 147 -12.61 -21.89 -3.04
CA SER A 147 -13.96 -21.30 -3.14
C SER A 147 -13.98 -19.91 -3.77
N MET A 148 -12.92 -19.11 -3.59
CA MET A 148 -12.88 -17.73 -4.05
C MET A 148 -12.81 -17.63 -5.57
N PRO A 149 -13.73 -16.92 -6.25
CA PRO A 149 -13.65 -16.67 -7.68
C PRO A 149 -12.37 -15.95 -8.09
N ASN A 150 -11.77 -16.42 -9.17
CA ASN A 150 -10.55 -15.81 -9.70
C ASN A 150 -10.46 -16.06 -11.21
N GLU A 151 -9.66 -15.25 -11.90
CA GLU A 151 -9.35 -15.42 -13.31
C GLU A 151 -7.85 -15.62 -13.48
N ASN A 152 -7.45 -16.78 -13.96
CA ASN A 152 -6.04 -17.13 -14.14
C ASN A 152 -5.18 -16.98 -12.86
N GLY A 153 -5.79 -17.19 -11.69
CA GLY A 153 -5.16 -17.05 -10.38
C GLY A 153 -5.16 -15.62 -9.82
N PHE A 154 -5.61 -14.62 -10.57
CA PHE A 154 -5.85 -13.26 -10.08
C PHE A 154 -7.26 -13.13 -9.54
N PHE A 155 -7.43 -12.41 -8.44
CA PHE A 155 -8.68 -12.28 -7.72
C PHE A 155 -9.40 -10.96 -8.02
N TYR A 156 -10.73 -10.98 -7.84
CA TYR A 156 -11.54 -9.77 -7.90
C TYR A 156 -11.27 -8.86 -6.70
N HIS A 157 -11.15 -7.56 -6.93
CA HIS A 157 -10.79 -6.56 -5.94
C HIS A 157 -11.76 -6.53 -4.75
N PHE A 158 -13.06 -6.30 -5.05
CA PHE A 158 -14.11 -6.22 -4.05
C PHE A 158 -15.09 -7.36 -4.18
N ASN A 159 -15.43 -7.96 -3.05
CA ASN A 159 -16.28 -9.13 -2.99
C ASN A 159 -17.29 -8.99 -1.85
N ASP A 160 -18.34 -9.75 -1.92
CA ASP A 160 -19.24 -9.95 -0.79
C ASP A 160 -18.53 -10.78 0.28
N VAL A 161 -18.47 -10.29 1.51
CA VAL A 161 -17.66 -10.88 2.59
C VAL A 161 -18.18 -12.24 3.05
N GLU A 162 -19.46 -12.55 2.84
CA GLU A 162 -20.07 -13.81 3.26
C GLU A 162 -19.84 -14.91 2.22
N THR A 163 -19.98 -14.57 0.95
CA THR A 163 -19.97 -15.53 -0.16
C THR A 163 -18.68 -15.56 -0.97
N GLY A 164 -17.87 -14.50 -0.93
CA GLY A 164 -16.71 -14.31 -1.81
C GLY A 164 -17.04 -13.99 -3.26
N LEU A 165 -18.32 -13.84 -3.61
CA LEU A 165 -18.70 -13.49 -4.96
C LEU A 165 -18.31 -12.03 -5.29
N PRO A 166 -17.80 -11.77 -6.51
CA PRO A 166 -17.42 -10.41 -6.89
C PRO A 166 -18.62 -9.46 -6.85
N LEU A 167 -18.42 -8.27 -6.32
CA LEU A 167 -19.40 -7.21 -6.38
C LEU A 167 -19.58 -6.71 -7.81
N SER A 168 -20.76 -6.17 -8.12
CA SER A 168 -21.06 -5.66 -9.46
C SER A 168 -20.05 -4.57 -9.88
N GLY A 169 -19.33 -4.83 -10.97
CA GLY A 169 -18.32 -3.92 -11.50
C GLY A 169 -16.94 -4.04 -10.83
N SER A 170 -16.75 -4.99 -9.92
CA SER A 170 -15.43 -5.32 -9.39
C SER A 170 -14.56 -5.91 -10.51
N GLU A 171 -13.38 -5.37 -10.64
CA GLU A 171 -12.35 -5.85 -11.57
C GLU A 171 -11.49 -6.95 -10.93
N VAL A 172 -10.91 -7.80 -11.75
CA VAL A 172 -9.76 -8.64 -11.39
C VAL A 172 -8.53 -7.75 -11.34
N SER A 173 -7.95 -7.60 -10.16
CA SER A 173 -6.88 -6.64 -9.91
C SER A 173 -5.52 -7.30 -9.83
N SER A 174 -4.53 -6.76 -10.53
CA SER A 174 -3.15 -7.26 -10.48
C SER A 174 -2.43 -6.90 -9.18
N ILE A 175 -2.52 -5.65 -8.72
CA ILE A 175 -1.78 -5.21 -7.53
C ILE A 175 -2.44 -5.69 -6.23
N ASP A 176 -3.77 -5.68 -6.16
CA ASP A 176 -4.47 -6.15 -4.96
C ASP A 176 -4.27 -7.65 -4.78
N THR A 177 -4.17 -8.42 -5.90
CA THR A 177 -3.72 -9.81 -5.86
C THR A 177 -2.27 -9.92 -5.36
N ALA A 178 -1.37 -9.01 -5.76
CA ALA A 178 0.00 -9.02 -5.25
C ALA A 178 0.07 -8.73 -3.75
N ILE A 179 -0.72 -7.77 -3.24
CA ILE A 179 -0.81 -7.48 -1.80
C ILE A 179 -1.35 -8.72 -1.04
N LEU A 180 -2.40 -9.35 -1.58
CA LEU A 180 -2.96 -10.58 -1.00
C LEU A 180 -1.90 -11.67 -0.88
N LEU A 181 -1.14 -11.91 -1.96
CA LEU A 181 -0.06 -12.90 -1.97
C LEU A 181 1.08 -12.54 -1.01
N CYS A 182 1.44 -11.27 -0.89
CA CYS A 182 2.43 -10.84 0.10
C CYS A 182 2.00 -11.22 1.53
N GLY A 183 0.73 -11.01 1.88
CA GLY A 183 0.19 -11.44 3.17
C GLY A 183 0.20 -12.95 3.36
N MET A 184 -0.22 -13.71 2.33
CA MET A 184 -0.21 -15.17 2.35
C MET A 184 1.21 -15.74 2.52
N LEU A 185 2.19 -15.19 1.82
CA LEU A 185 3.58 -15.59 1.91
C LEU A 185 4.21 -15.19 3.25
N THR A 186 3.79 -14.07 3.83
CA THR A 186 4.18 -13.69 5.20
C THR A 186 3.68 -14.73 6.21
N ALA A 187 2.39 -15.07 6.15
CA ALA A 187 1.80 -16.08 7.02
C ALA A 187 2.44 -17.47 6.81
N ARG A 188 2.71 -17.88 5.56
CA ARG A 188 3.40 -19.12 5.23
C ARG A 188 4.73 -19.24 5.97
N ALA A 189 5.53 -18.20 5.90
CA ALA A 189 6.87 -18.20 6.45
C ALA A 189 6.86 -18.04 7.98
N TYR A 190 5.97 -17.21 8.51
CA TYR A 190 5.88 -16.95 9.94
C TYR A 190 5.39 -18.16 10.73
N PHE A 191 4.27 -18.77 10.32
CA PHE A 191 3.70 -19.87 11.06
C PHE A 191 4.44 -21.19 10.83
N GLY A 192 4.97 -21.43 9.62
CA GLY A 192 5.65 -22.69 9.26
C GLY A 192 4.75 -23.92 9.41
N ASP A 193 3.44 -23.72 9.56
CA ASP A 193 2.44 -24.78 9.63
C ASP A 193 2.31 -25.47 8.27
N ALA A 194 2.21 -26.80 8.27
CA ALA A 194 2.22 -27.59 7.03
C ALA A 194 1.03 -27.29 6.13
N GLN A 195 -0.18 -27.08 6.69
CA GLN A 195 -1.37 -26.77 5.93
C GLN A 195 -1.32 -25.34 5.38
N ILE A 196 -0.90 -24.36 6.18
CA ILE A 196 -0.71 -22.97 5.74
C ILE A 196 0.31 -22.93 4.61
N THR A 197 1.42 -23.67 4.75
CA THR A 197 2.49 -23.74 3.75
C THR A 197 1.97 -24.29 2.42
N ASP A 198 1.25 -25.39 2.46
CA ASP A 198 0.70 -26.04 1.27
C ASP A 198 -0.32 -25.16 0.56
N LEU A 199 -1.30 -24.62 1.28
CA LEU A 199 -2.35 -23.76 0.74
C LEU A 199 -1.77 -22.48 0.10
N ALA A 200 -0.91 -21.75 0.81
CA ALA A 200 -0.30 -20.52 0.29
C ALA A 200 0.58 -20.77 -0.94
N THR A 201 1.30 -21.90 -0.96
CA THR A 201 2.13 -22.30 -2.11
C THR A 201 1.27 -22.59 -3.33
N GLN A 202 0.20 -23.37 -3.19
CA GLN A 202 -0.71 -23.68 -4.30
C GLN A 202 -1.40 -22.42 -4.86
N ILE A 203 -1.81 -21.48 -4.00
CA ILE A 203 -2.40 -20.21 -4.44
C ILE A 203 -1.40 -19.41 -5.26
N TYR A 204 -0.14 -19.30 -4.81
CA TYR A 204 0.90 -18.56 -5.52
C TYR A 204 1.27 -19.23 -6.85
N GLU A 205 1.42 -20.55 -6.87
CA GLU A 205 1.80 -21.32 -8.05
C GLU A 205 0.76 -21.27 -9.18
N ARG A 206 -0.54 -21.10 -8.84
CA ARG A 206 -1.58 -21.08 -9.87
C ARG A 206 -1.67 -19.75 -10.62
N VAL A 207 -1.01 -18.66 -10.14
CA VAL A 207 -1.10 -17.35 -10.78
C VAL A 207 -0.39 -17.37 -12.14
N ASN A 208 -1.15 -17.06 -13.18
CA ASN A 208 -0.65 -16.93 -14.55
C ASN A 208 -0.18 -15.48 -14.82
N TRP A 209 1.00 -15.15 -14.36
CA TRP A 209 1.56 -13.80 -14.49
C TRP A 209 1.63 -13.30 -15.95
N PRO A 210 2.04 -14.13 -16.96
CA PRO A 210 2.00 -13.74 -18.37
C PRO A 210 0.62 -13.34 -18.87
N TRP A 211 -0.47 -13.92 -18.32
CA TRP A 211 -1.83 -13.54 -18.73
C TRP A 211 -2.12 -12.08 -18.43
N MET A 212 -1.71 -11.57 -17.25
CA MET A 212 -1.92 -10.18 -16.85
C MET A 212 -1.02 -9.19 -17.60
N LEU A 213 0.06 -9.64 -18.26
CA LEU A 213 0.82 -8.83 -19.22
C LEU A 213 0.00 -8.56 -20.49
N ASN A 214 -0.93 -9.42 -20.85
CA ASN A 214 -1.76 -9.30 -22.05
C ASN A 214 -0.94 -9.00 -23.31
N GLY A 215 0.20 -9.69 -23.49
CA GLY A 215 1.13 -9.49 -24.59
C GLY A 215 1.91 -8.16 -24.57
N GLY A 216 1.74 -7.35 -23.53
CA GLY A 216 2.47 -6.08 -23.36
C GLY A 216 3.79 -6.24 -22.62
N SER A 217 4.55 -5.13 -22.55
CA SER A 217 5.83 -5.05 -21.83
C SER A 217 5.66 -4.74 -20.32
N THR A 218 4.47 -4.36 -19.89
CA THR A 218 4.14 -4.00 -18.51
C THR A 218 2.81 -4.66 -18.11
N PHE A 219 2.52 -4.78 -16.81
CA PHE A 219 1.27 -5.36 -16.33
C PHE A 219 0.06 -4.48 -16.64
N ALA A 220 -1.05 -5.10 -17.06
CA ALA A 220 -2.34 -4.46 -17.03
C ALA A 220 -2.75 -4.22 -15.56
N GLN A 221 -3.44 -3.13 -15.29
CA GLN A 221 -3.93 -2.84 -13.96
C GLN A 221 -5.10 -3.77 -13.60
N ALA A 222 -5.99 -4.01 -14.55
CA ALA A 222 -7.23 -4.71 -14.30
C ALA A 222 -7.76 -5.45 -15.52
N TRP A 223 -8.61 -6.44 -15.24
CA TRP A 223 -9.45 -7.15 -16.23
C TRP A 223 -10.90 -7.24 -15.75
N LEU A 224 -11.83 -7.09 -16.66
CA LEU A 224 -13.27 -7.17 -16.39
C LEU A 224 -13.92 -8.23 -17.28
N PRO A 225 -14.84 -9.06 -16.74
CA PRO A 225 -15.51 -10.09 -17.53
C PRO A 225 -16.27 -9.54 -18.77
N ALA A 226 -16.81 -8.33 -18.66
CA ALA A 226 -17.62 -7.72 -19.72
C ALA A 226 -16.78 -7.01 -20.81
N SER A 227 -15.58 -6.51 -20.49
CA SER A 227 -14.79 -5.65 -21.39
C SER A 227 -13.34 -6.12 -21.63
N GLY A 228 -12.88 -7.15 -20.92
CA GLY A 228 -11.50 -7.61 -20.98
C GLY A 228 -10.53 -6.71 -20.22
N PHE A 229 -9.28 -6.65 -20.68
CA PHE A 229 -8.24 -5.84 -20.04
C PHE A 229 -8.52 -4.35 -20.19
N GLU A 230 -8.37 -3.62 -19.09
CA GLU A 230 -8.39 -2.16 -19.13
C GLU A 230 -7.11 -1.61 -19.77
N SER A 231 -7.17 -0.33 -20.20
CA SER A 231 -6.03 0.35 -20.84
C SER A 231 -4.94 0.76 -19.85
N GLY A 232 -5.26 0.87 -18.57
CA GLY A 232 -4.31 1.23 -17.53
C GLY A 232 -3.20 0.20 -17.36
N ARG A 233 -1.94 0.69 -17.22
CA ARG A 233 -0.75 -0.16 -17.10
C ARG A 233 0.06 0.24 -15.87
N TYR A 234 0.78 -0.71 -15.31
CA TYR A 234 1.85 -0.47 -14.34
C TYR A 234 3.17 -0.24 -15.07
N ASP A 235 3.30 0.91 -15.68
CA ASP A 235 4.41 1.30 -16.55
C ASP A 235 5.25 2.47 -16.02
N THR A 236 4.86 3.02 -14.86
CA THR A 236 5.58 4.08 -14.16
C THR A 236 5.66 3.73 -12.69
N TYR A 237 6.78 4.05 -12.03
CA TYR A 237 7.03 3.79 -10.61
C TYR A 237 5.83 4.19 -9.74
N CYS A 238 5.42 3.28 -8.90
CA CYS A 238 4.42 3.42 -7.85
C CYS A 238 4.56 2.21 -6.91
N GLU A 239 3.49 1.74 -6.29
CA GLU A 239 3.47 0.54 -5.44
C GLU A 239 3.77 -0.78 -6.19
N LEU A 240 4.00 -0.71 -7.48
CA LEU A 240 4.13 -1.84 -8.42
C LEU A 240 5.30 -2.80 -8.15
N MET A 241 6.31 -2.39 -7.37
CA MET A 241 7.55 -3.19 -7.23
C MET A 241 7.27 -4.61 -6.71
N MET A 242 6.36 -4.77 -5.73
CA MET A 242 5.98 -6.09 -5.22
C MET A 242 5.31 -6.96 -6.28
N LEU A 243 4.48 -6.37 -7.18
CA LEU A 243 3.84 -7.09 -8.28
C LEU A 243 4.88 -7.69 -9.23
N TYR A 244 5.86 -6.89 -9.66
CA TYR A 244 6.93 -7.35 -10.56
C TYR A 244 7.83 -8.37 -9.89
N LEU A 245 8.24 -8.15 -8.64
CA LEU A 245 9.11 -9.06 -7.91
C LEU A 245 8.42 -10.41 -7.65
N LEU A 246 7.15 -10.43 -7.25
CA LEU A 246 6.40 -11.67 -7.12
C LEU A 246 6.34 -12.42 -8.46
N ALA A 247 6.06 -11.73 -9.56
CA ALA A 247 5.96 -12.35 -10.87
C ALA A 247 7.30 -12.89 -11.38
N ILE A 248 8.42 -12.19 -11.15
CA ILE A 248 9.78 -12.63 -11.51
C ILE A 248 10.21 -13.82 -10.64
N GLY A 249 9.90 -13.76 -9.34
CA GLY A 249 10.23 -14.80 -8.37
C GLY A 249 9.29 -16.00 -8.38
N ALA A 250 8.18 -15.99 -9.13
CA ALA A 250 7.18 -17.03 -9.07
C ALA A 250 7.75 -18.44 -9.40
N PRO A 251 7.33 -19.47 -8.66
CA PRO A 251 7.79 -20.84 -8.92
C PRO A 251 7.22 -21.40 -10.22
N SER A 252 6.03 -20.95 -10.62
CA SER A 252 5.33 -21.31 -11.85
C SER A 252 4.90 -20.07 -12.61
N ASN A 253 4.78 -20.16 -13.92
CA ASN A 253 4.31 -19.08 -14.80
C ASN A 253 5.01 -17.72 -14.57
N SER A 254 6.30 -17.75 -14.20
CA SER A 254 7.08 -16.53 -13.95
C SER A 254 7.28 -15.73 -15.23
N ILE A 255 7.53 -14.45 -15.07
CA ILE A 255 7.96 -13.56 -16.16
C ILE A 255 9.48 -13.44 -16.18
N ALA A 256 10.04 -13.03 -17.33
CA ALA A 256 11.47 -12.79 -17.46
C ALA A 256 11.94 -11.64 -16.56
N ALA A 257 13.14 -11.72 -16.02
CA ALA A 257 13.73 -10.67 -15.19
C ALA A 257 13.79 -9.30 -15.89
N SER A 258 13.95 -9.26 -17.22
CA SER A 258 13.97 -8.04 -18.01
C SER A 258 12.68 -7.21 -17.97
N TYR A 259 11.57 -7.76 -17.48
CA TYR A 259 10.36 -6.98 -17.27
C TYR A 259 10.53 -5.95 -16.12
N TRP A 260 11.49 -6.15 -15.22
CA TRP A 260 11.87 -5.17 -14.21
C TRP A 260 12.33 -3.83 -14.79
N ASP A 261 12.89 -3.87 -16.00
CA ASP A 261 13.43 -2.70 -16.70
C ASP A 261 12.36 -1.90 -17.47
N ASN A 262 11.14 -2.42 -17.58
CA ASN A 262 10.14 -1.89 -18.50
C ASN A 262 9.26 -0.76 -17.93
N PHE A 263 9.27 -0.51 -16.62
CA PHE A 263 8.53 0.62 -16.07
C PHE A 263 9.44 1.84 -15.89
N ALA A 264 8.87 3.01 -16.15
CA ALA A 264 9.58 4.28 -16.02
C ALA A 264 9.85 4.64 -14.56
N ARG A 265 10.94 5.37 -14.31
CA ARG A 265 11.36 5.86 -12.99
C ARG A 265 11.68 7.35 -13.09
N PRO A 266 10.65 8.21 -13.28
CA PRO A 266 10.87 9.66 -13.45
C PRO A 266 11.45 10.25 -12.17
N ILE A 267 12.42 11.16 -12.34
CA ILE A 267 13.05 11.87 -11.23
C ILE A 267 12.33 13.19 -11.01
N LEU A 268 11.87 13.40 -9.80
CA LEU A 268 11.36 14.67 -9.31
C LEU A 268 12.40 15.36 -8.43
N ASN A 269 12.50 16.69 -8.59
CA ASN A 269 13.30 17.55 -7.72
C ASN A 269 12.40 18.57 -7.03
N TYR A 270 12.43 18.59 -5.69
CA TYR A 270 11.63 19.51 -4.89
C TYR A 270 12.41 19.95 -3.66
N GLU A 271 12.58 21.26 -3.45
CA GLU A 271 13.22 21.87 -2.26
C GLU A 271 14.54 21.22 -1.82
N GLY A 272 15.34 20.77 -2.80
CA GLY A 272 16.64 20.11 -2.56
C GLY A 272 16.58 18.58 -2.45
N TYR A 273 15.40 17.99 -2.41
CA TYR A 273 15.21 16.54 -2.50
C TYR A 273 15.14 16.10 -3.95
N SER A 274 15.74 14.95 -4.26
CA SER A 274 15.71 14.31 -5.58
C SER A 274 15.33 12.85 -5.41
N TYR A 275 14.25 12.42 -6.04
CA TYR A 275 13.73 11.05 -5.88
C TYR A 275 12.92 10.61 -7.10
N ILE A 276 12.73 9.29 -7.24
CA ILE A 276 11.82 8.70 -8.22
C ILE A 276 10.40 8.91 -7.71
N SER A 277 9.55 9.45 -8.57
CA SER A 277 8.17 9.85 -8.27
C SER A 277 7.18 9.08 -9.13
N SER A 278 5.95 8.97 -8.67
CA SER A 278 4.81 8.48 -9.46
C SER A 278 4.07 9.56 -10.24
N ASP A 279 4.60 10.77 -10.32
CA ASP A 279 4.03 12.00 -10.88
C ASP A 279 2.87 12.62 -10.08
N SER A 280 2.23 11.89 -9.18
CA SER A 280 1.12 12.39 -8.35
C SER A 280 1.33 12.16 -6.85
N ASP A 281 2.32 11.43 -6.51
CA ASP A 281 2.86 11.07 -5.20
C ASP A 281 1.93 11.05 -3.97
N PRO A 282 0.78 10.31 -4.00
CA PRO A 282 0.22 9.84 -2.75
C PRO A 282 1.27 8.96 -2.05
N LEU A 283 1.54 9.21 -0.76
CA LEU A 283 2.64 8.54 -0.07
C LEU A 283 2.59 7.00 -0.09
N PHE A 284 1.41 6.40 -0.19
CA PHE A 284 1.28 4.94 -0.25
C PHE A 284 2.10 4.31 -1.40
N THR A 285 2.34 5.04 -2.50
CA THR A 285 3.13 4.57 -3.63
C THR A 285 4.59 4.29 -3.26
N HIS A 286 5.09 4.97 -2.24
CA HIS A 286 6.43 4.77 -1.67
C HIS A 286 6.45 3.79 -0.49
N GLN A 287 5.30 3.28 -0.05
CA GLN A 287 5.18 2.52 1.21
C GLN A 287 4.87 1.03 0.98
N TYR A 288 3.88 0.70 0.15
CA TYR A 288 3.28 -0.64 0.11
C TYR A 288 4.26 -1.75 -0.24
N SER A 289 5.12 -1.56 -1.25
CA SER A 289 6.14 -2.57 -1.58
C SER A 289 7.16 -2.74 -0.45
N HIS A 290 7.46 -1.65 0.28
CA HIS A 290 8.40 -1.66 1.40
C HIS A 290 7.85 -2.32 2.67
N ALA A 291 6.53 -2.49 2.80
CA ALA A 291 5.95 -3.20 3.93
C ALA A 291 6.38 -4.67 3.96
N PHE A 292 6.63 -5.27 2.79
CA PHE A 292 6.95 -6.68 2.62
C PHE A 292 8.40 -6.91 2.16
N PHE A 293 8.82 -6.29 1.06
CA PHE A 293 10.19 -6.42 0.56
C PHE A 293 11.14 -5.49 1.35
N ASP A 294 12.15 -6.08 1.97
CA ASP A 294 13.20 -5.31 2.66
C ASP A 294 14.23 -4.77 1.65
N PHE A 295 14.06 -3.52 1.25
CA PHE A 295 14.98 -2.81 0.36
C PHE A 295 16.12 -2.09 1.09
N ARG A 296 16.22 -2.19 2.43
CA ARG A 296 17.28 -1.53 3.20
C ARG A 296 18.65 -2.03 2.79
N GLY A 297 19.58 -1.11 2.56
CA GLY A 297 20.94 -1.43 2.15
C GLY A 297 21.06 -2.19 0.82
N LYS A 298 20.07 -2.10 -0.05
CA LYS A 298 20.05 -2.74 -1.37
C LYS A 298 19.86 -1.71 -2.48
N THR A 299 20.50 -1.98 -3.59
CA THR A 299 20.36 -1.20 -4.82
C THR A 299 20.29 -2.12 -6.03
N ASP A 300 19.55 -1.71 -7.04
CA ASP A 300 19.61 -2.29 -8.38
C ASP A 300 20.38 -1.36 -9.34
N ALA A 301 20.21 -1.54 -10.65
CA ALA A 301 20.81 -0.67 -11.65
C ALA A 301 20.25 0.76 -11.65
N TYR A 302 19.14 1.01 -10.97
CA TYR A 302 18.37 2.26 -11.03
C TYR A 302 18.45 3.06 -9.74
N ALA A 303 18.28 2.42 -8.57
CA ALA A 303 18.13 3.12 -7.31
C ALA A 303 18.39 2.26 -6.06
N ASN A 304 18.68 2.95 -4.95
CA ASN A 304 18.33 2.46 -3.62
C ASN A 304 16.91 2.94 -3.29
N TYR A 305 15.93 2.06 -3.42
CA TYR A 305 14.51 2.42 -3.24
C TYR A 305 14.16 2.79 -1.81
N PHE A 306 14.90 2.29 -0.82
CA PHE A 306 14.68 2.69 0.57
C PHE A 306 15.10 4.15 0.79
N SER A 307 16.28 4.54 0.30
CA SER A 307 16.73 5.95 0.32
C SER A 307 15.81 6.85 -0.51
N ASN A 308 15.28 6.33 -1.61
CA ASN A 308 14.29 7.01 -2.43
C ASN A 308 13.02 7.37 -1.63
N SER A 309 12.47 6.40 -0.89
CA SER A 309 11.27 6.61 -0.08
C SER A 309 11.52 7.53 1.12
N ILE A 310 12.75 7.54 1.68
CA ILE A 310 13.15 8.55 2.67
C ILE A 310 13.06 9.95 2.05
N ALA A 311 13.70 10.16 0.89
CA ALA A 311 13.71 11.47 0.23
C ALA A 311 12.29 11.91 -0.18
N ALA A 312 11.48 10.99 -0.68
CA ALA A 312 10.08 11.27 -1.03
C ALA A 312 9.25 11.67 0.20
N THR A 313 9.42 10.99 1.34
CA THR A 313 8.71 11.33 2.57
C THR A 313 9.14 12.69 3.13
N GLN A 314 10.45 13.02 3.09
CA GLN A 314 10.97 14.34 3.47
C GLN A 314 10.43 15.46 2.56
N ALA A 315 10.40 15.21 1.25
CA ALA A 315 9.82 16.14 0.29
C ALA A 315 8.32 16.36 0.56
N HIS A 316 7.59 15.29 0.90
CA HIS A 316 6.17 15.35 1.21
C HIS A 316 5.87 16.13 2.50
N GLU A 317 6.62 15.89 3.56
CA GLU A 317 6.54 16.68 4.80
C GLU A 317 6.78 18.15 4.51
N THR A 318 7.91 18.48 3.84
CA THR A 318 8.24 19.85 3.44
C THR A 318 7.15 20.48 2.58
N PHE A 319 6.57 19.71 1.67
CA PHE A 319 5.44 20.14 0.84
C PHE A 319 4.21 20.50 1.68
N CYS A 320 3.79 19.62 2.59
CA CYS A 320 2.66 19.88 3.47
C CYS A 320 2.88 21.15 4.31
N LEU A 321 4.05 21.27 4.94
CA LEU A 321 4.38 22.42 5.81
C LEU A 321 4.45 23.75 5.06
N SER A 322 4.82 23.72 3.78
CA SER A 322 4.93 24.91 2.91
C SER A 322 3.71 25.17 2.02
N TYR A 323 2.72 24.26 2.01
CA TYR A 323 1.59 24.34 1.09
C TYR A 323 0.81 25.63 1.29
N PRO A 324 0.50 26.39 0.20
CA PRO A 324 -0.21 27.65 0.28
C PRO A 324 -1.59 27.47 0.90
N GLN A 325 -1.87 28.25 1.92
CA GLN A 325 -3.06 28.08 2.74
C GLN A 325 -3.99 29.27 2.59
N VAL A 326 -5.28 28.98 2.50
CA VAL A 326 -6.34 29.98 2.55
C VAL A 326 -6.89 29.98 3.98
N ASN A 327 -6.73 31.09 4.71
CA ASN A 327 -7.23 31.29 6.07
C ASN A 327 -6.49 30.56 7.22
N GLY A 328 -5.18 30.39 7.16
CA GLY A 328 -4.35 29.84 8.24
C GLY A 328 -3.62 28.56 7.87
N ALA A 329 -2.77 28.07 8.76
CA ALA A 329 -1.98 26.88 8.51
C ALA A 329 -2.86 25.62 8.55
N TRP A 330 -2.98 24.90 7.41
CA TRP A 330 -3.67 23.60 7.36
C TRP A 330 -2.81 22.52 7.98
N TYR A 331 -1.50 22.52 7.68
CA TYR A 331 -0.53 21.56 8.17
C TYR A 331 0.53 22.25 9.01
N ASN A 332 1.08 21.54 9.98
CA ASN A 332 2.20 21.95 10.83
C ASN A 332 2.93 20.69 11.34
N GLU A 333 3.98 20.88 12.15
CA GLU A 333 4.80 19.79 12.70
C GLU A 333 4.00 18.77 13.53
N ASP A 334 2.87 19.18 14.15
CA ASP A 334 2.00 18.28 14.93
C ASP A 334 1.04 17.46 14.08
N TYR A 335 0.76 17.88 12.85
CA TYR A 335 -0.09 17.14 11.91
C TYR A 335 0.17 17.54 10.46
N TRP A 336 0.57 16.57 9.68
CA TRP A 336 0.83 16.66 8.24
C TRP A 336 0.57 15.29 7.59
N GLY A 337 0.71 15.21 6.29
CA GLY A 337 0.64 13.97 5.52
C GLY A 337 -0.72 13.76 4.87
N ILE A 338 -0.63 13.55 3.55
CA ILE A 338 -1.75 13.23 2.68
C ILE A 338 -1.41 12.01 1.82
N THR A 339 -2.40 11.19 1.61
CA THR A 339 -2.38 10.06 0.68
C THR A 339 -3.82 9.83 0.22
N SER A 340 -4.07 8.87 -0.67
CA SER A 340 -5.45 8.58 -1.08
C SER A 340 -6.31 8.23 0.14
N SER A 341 -7.43 8.92 0.31
CA SER A 341 -8.30 8.81 1.49
C SER A 341 -9.72 9.31 1.25
N ASP A 342 -10.58 9.11 2.23
CA ASP A 342 -11.85 9.82 2.29
C ASP A 342 -11.64 11.33 2.61
N TYR A 343 -12.60 12.14 2.30
CA TYR A 343 -12.74 13.54 2.68
C TYR A 343 -14.23 13.89 2.79
N ALA A 344 -14.56 15.12 3.16
CA ALA A 344 -15.95 15.50 3.46
C ALA A 344 -16.96 15.19 2.34
N ASP A 345 -16.53 15.20 1.07
CA ASP A 345 -17.40 14.98 -0.09
C ASP A 345 -17.19 13.60 -0.78
N GLY A 346 -16.41 12.69 -0.19
CA GLY A 346 -16.20 11.33 -0.72
C GLY A 346 -14.77 10.83 -0.60
N TYR A 347 -14.31 9.99 -1.55
CA TYR A 347 -12.96 9.45 -1.61
C TYR A 347 -12.16 10.10 -2.75
N THR A 348 -10.90 10.45 -2.49
CA THR A 348 -10.02 11.08 -3.48
C THR A 348 -8.58 10.55 -3.39
N ALA A 349 -7.87 10.65 -4.53
CA ALA A 349 -6.42 10.55 -4.54
C ALA A 349 -5.85 11.96 -4.51
N TRP A 350 -5.07 12.27 -3.50
CA TRP A 350 -4.27 13.48 -3.40
C TRP A 350 -2.87 13.18 -2.93
N GLY A 351 -1.95 14.07 -3.23
CA GLY A 351 -0.54 13.90 -2.94
C GLY A 351 0.27 15.14 -3.26
N GLY A 352 1.55 15.03 -3.11
CA GLY A 352 2.51 16.09 -3.40
C GLY A 352 3.88 15.81 -2.82
N PRO A 353 4.93 16.51 -3.31
CA PRO A 353 4.93 17.38 -4.48
C PRO A 353 4.97 16.61 -5.81
N PRO A 354 4.54 17.18 -6.94
CA PRO A 354 3.72 18.40 -7.05
C PRO A 354 2.30 18.17 -6.50
N ALA A 355 1.60 19.26 -6.20
CA ALA A 355 0.22 19.18 -5.70
C ALA A 355 -0.68 18.38 -6.66
N PHE A 356 -1.32 17.34 -6.16
CA PHE A 356 -2.26 16.51 -6.89
C PHE A 356 -3.57 16.39 -6.12
N GLY A 357 -4.69 16.53 -6.82
CA GLY A 357 -6.01 16.60 -6.19
C GLY A 357 -6.33 17.98 -5.59
N SER A 358 -7.54 18.09 -5.05
CA SER A 358 -8.02 19.34 -4.43
C SER A 358 -7.68 19.34 -2.94
N ILE A 359 -6.41 19.54 -2.61
CA ILE A 359 -5.91 19.56 -1.22
C ILE A 359 -6.65 20.64 -0.44
N ASP A 360 -7.29 20.29 0.66
CA ASP A 360 -8.18 21.14 1.45
C ASP A 360 -7.78 21.33 2.92
N GLY A 361 -6.75 20.64 3.38
CA GLY A 361 -6.30 20.64 4.78
C GLY A 361 -6.70 19.38 5.55
N THR A 362 -7.27 18.38 4.87
CA THR A 362 -7.49 17.05 5.44
C THR A 362 -6.16 16.38 5.76
N VAL A 363 -6.07 15.79 6.94
CA VAL A 363 -4.92 15.03 7.44
C VAL A 363 -5.25 13.54 7.36
N VAL A 364 -4.30 12.76 6.87
CA VAL A 364 -4.46 11.31 6.68
C VAL A 364 -3.41 10.58 7.53
N PRO A 365 -3.76 10.05 8.70
CA PRO A 365 -2.80 9.48 9.65
C PRO A 365 -1.95 8.34 9.07
N CYS A 366 -2.49 7.53 8.16
CA CYS A 366 -1.76 6.42 7.56
C CYS A 366 -0.60 6.89 6.65
N ALA A 367 -0.60 8.15 6.20
CA ALA A 367 0.53 8.72 5.47
C ALA A 367 1.81 8.76 6.34
N ALA A 368 1.68 9.12 7.61
CA ALA A 368 2.79 9.13 8.55
C ALA A 368 3.08 7.73 9.13
N THR A 369 2.06 6.95 9.53
CA THR A 369 2.29 5.60 10.06
C THR A 369 2.93 4.68 9.03
N GLY A 370 2.53 4.76 7.76
CA GLY A 370 3.15 4.04 6.65
C GLY A 370 4.58 4.49 6.33
N SER A 371 5.00 5.66 6.82
CA SER A 371 6.34 6.22 6.64
C SER A 371 7.26 6.04 7.85
N LEU A 372 6.81 5.41 8.92
CA LEU A 372 7.56 5.25 10.18
C LEU A 372 8.98 4.69 9.99
N VAL A 373 9.17 3.77 9.06
CA VAL A 373 10.50 3.18 8.79
C VAL A 373 11.44 4.11 8.03
N PHE A 374 10.91 5.14 7.37
CA PHE A 374 11.67 6.11 6.56
C PHE A 374 12.09 7.31 7.39
N LEU A 375 11.17 7.87 8.19
CA LEU A 375 11.39 9.03 9.06
C LEU A 375 10.82 8.75 10.46
N PRO A 376 11.46 7.87 11.25
CA PRO A 376 10.89 7.40 12.51
C PRO A 376 10.66 8.53 13.54
N ASN A 377 11.58 9.49 13.66
CA ASN A 377 11.45 10.57 14.63
C ASN A 377 10.31 11.54 14.26
N GLU A 378 10.29 11.99 13.01
CA GLU A 378 9.34 12.97 12.50
C GLU A 378 7.91 12.37 12.50
N CYS A 379 7.75 11.16 11.96
CA CYS A 379 6.46 10.48 11.92
C CYS A 379 5.94 10.16 13.33
N LEU A 380 6.79 9.65 14.22
CA LEU A 380 6.37 9.31 15.59
C LEU A 380 6.00 10.54 16.39
N SER A 381 6.83 11.60 16.33
CA SER A 381 6.54 12.88 17.01
C SER A 381 5.20 13.46 16.56
N MET A 382 4.93 13.44 15.25
CA MET A 382 3.64 13.88 14.68
C MET A 382 2.49 13.01 15.18
N LEU A 383 2.60 11.69 15.13
CA LEU A 383 1.54 10.77 15.57
C LEU A 383 1.23 10.88 17.07
N GLU A 384 2.25 11.07 17.91
CA GLU A 384 2.08 11.30 19.34
C GLU A 384 1.39 12.66 19.62
N ALA A 385 1.79 13.73 18.93
CA ALA A 385 1.14 15.03 19.00
C ALA A 385 -0.32 14.96 18.53
N LEU A 386 -0.57 14.25 17.44
CA LEU A 386 -1.91 14.01 16.90
C LEU A 386 -2.78 13.24 17.90
N ASN A 387 -2.24 12.18 18.51
CA ASN A 387 -2.94 11.42 19.55
C ASN A 387 -3.23 12.27 20.80
N ALA A 388 -2.27 13.07 21.25
CA ALA A 388 -2.45 13.96 22.38
C ALA A 388 -3.55 15.01 22.12
N LYS A 389 -3.65 15.51 20.91
CA LYS A 389 -4.59 16.57 20.54
C LYS A 389 -5.98 16.04 20.13
N PHE A 390 -6.02 14.94 19.40
CA PHE A 390 -7.24 14.42 18.77
C PHE A 390 -7.66 13.02 19.26
N GLY A 391 -6.85 12.32 20.04
CA GLY A 391 -7.12 10.96 20.50
C GLY A 391 -8.39 10.79 21.35
N SER A 392 -8.92 11.88 21.91
CA SER A 392 -10.21 11.89 22.61
C SER A 392 -11.37 12.45 21.77
N THR A 393 -11.14 12.74 20.49
CA THR A 393 -12.13 13.20 19.52
C THR A 393 -12.56 12.05 18.61
N PRO A 394 -13.53 12.25 17.70
CA PRO A 394 -13.87 11.24 16.70
C PRO A 394 -12.77 10.88 15.71
N ALA A 395 -11.62 11.60 15.70
CA ALA A 395 -10.44 11.22 14.90
C ALA A 395 -9.80 9.89 15.33
N ALA A 396 -10.14 9.38 16.51
CA ALA A 396 -9.67 8.09 17.01
C ALA A 396 -10.82 7.28 17.59
N GLY A 397 -10.72 5.97 17.54
CA GLY A 397 -11.75 5.06 18.00
C GLY A 397 -11.21 3.67 18.33
N ARG A 398 -12.06 2.66 18.14
CA ARG A 398 -11.74 1.26 18.50
C ARG A 398 -10.52 0.72 17.78
N TYR A 399 -10.36 1.08 16.51
CA TYR A 399 -9.29 0.56 15.62
C TYR A 399 -8.15 1.57 15.43
N GLY A 400 -8.03 2.58 16.29
CA GLY A 400 -7.04 3.64 16.17
C GLY A 400 -7.58 4.86 15.45
N PHE A 401 -6.72 5.55 14.70
CA PHE A 401 -7.13 6.72 13.92
C PHE A 401 -8.09 6.34 12.80
N VAL A 402 -9.08 7.22 12.55
CA VAL A 402 -9.92 7.16 11.35
C VAL A 402 -9.08 7.35 10.08
N ASP A 403 -9.65 7.01 8.93
CA ASP A 403 -8.98 7.18 7.64
C ASP A 403 -8.46 8.61 7.45
N ALA A 404 -9.34 9.60 7.64
CA ALA A 404 -8.98 11.00 7.47
C ALA A 404 -9.79 11.92 8.40
N PHE A 405 -9.27 13.13 8.63
CA PHE A 405 -10.03 14.18 9.33
C PHE A 405 -9.49 15.56 8.94
N HIS A 406 -10.35 16.58 9.09
CA HIS A 406 -9.98 17.96 8.77
C HIS A 406 -10.05 18.82 10.06
N PRO A 407 -8.91 19.13 10.70
CA PRO A 407 -8.89 19.81 12.00
C PRO A 407 -9.62 21.15 12.02
N SER A 408 -9.42 21.97 10.96
CA SER A 408 -9.99 23.33 10.89
C SER A 408 -11.47 23.35 10.52
N ALA A 409 -11.95 22.31 9.79
CA ALA A 409 -13.37 22.17 9.45
C ALA A 409 -14.15 21.40 10.51
N ASN A 410 -13.49 20.84 11.52
CA ASN A 410 -14.07 19.94 12.52
C ASN A 410 -14.81 18.76 11.88
N TRP A 411 -14.26 18.27 10.76
CA TRP A 411 -14.75 17.08 10.07
C TRP A 411 -13.86 15.88 10.46
N TYR A 412 -14.50 14.77 10.73
CA TYR A 412 -13.87 13.50 11.04
C TYR A 412 -14.56 12.41 10.23
N ASP A 413 -13.77 11.59 9.54
CA ASP A 413 -14.33 10.39 8.95
C ASP A 413 -14.89 9.48 10.04
N THR A 414 -15.87 8.68 9.69
CA THR A 414 -16.42 7.64 10.56
C THR A 414 -15.71 6.31 10.43
N ASP A 415 -14.97 6.14 9.35
CA ASP A 415 -14.42 4.87 8.94
C ASP A 415 -12.91 4.73 9.20
N VAL A 416 -12.49 3.49 9.30
CA VAL A 416 -11.13 3.03 9.07
C VAL A 416 -11.11 2.16 7.83
N LEU A 417 -10.06 2.26 7.02
CA LEU A 417 -9.86 1.45 5.82
C LEU A 417 -8.87 0.33 6.12
N GLY A 418 -9.18 -0.89 5.64
CA GLY A 418 -8.33 -2.06 5.89
C GLY A 418 -6.91 -1.92 5.35
N ILE A 419 -6.75 -1.30 4.18
CA ILE A 419 -5.42 -1.06 3.60
C ILE A 419 -4.60 -0.04 4.39
N ASP A 420 -5.26 0.96 5.00
CA ASP A 420 -4.58 2.00 5.80
C ASP A 420 -4.20 1.49 7.18
N GLN A 421 -5.08 0.69 7.80
CA GLN A 421 -4.73 -0.05 9.01
C GLN A 421 -3.59 -1.04 8.74
N GLY A 422 -3.61 -1.68 7.56
CA GLY A 422 -2.58 -2.62 7.13
C GLY A 422 -1.21 -1.99 7.01
N ILE A 423 -1.07 -0.95 6.18
CA ILE A 423 0.23 -0.30 6.03
C ILE A 423 0.73 0.27 7.35
N SER A 424 -0.18 0.78 8.19
CA SER A 424 0.15 1.34 9.50
C SER A 424 0.77 0.29 10.43
N VAL A 425 0.11 -0.86 10.61
CA VAL A 425 0.57 -1.90 11.54
C VAL A 425 1.84 -2.58 11.04
N LEU A 426 1.95 -2.84 9.72
CA LEU A 426 3.13 -3.49 9.17
C LEU A 426 4.38 -2.61 9.28
N MET A 427 4.25 -1.30 9.03
CA MET A 427 5.39 -0.39 9.11
C MET A 427 5.77 -0.07 10.56
N ALA A 428 4.82 -0.03 11.48
CA ALA A 428 5.11 0.07 12.91
C ALA A 428 5.91 -1.14 13.40
N GLU A 429 5.46 -2.36 13.10
CA GLU A 429 6.17 -3.58 13.49
C GLU A 429 7.53 -3.73 12.80
N ASN A 430 7.62 -3.33 11.52
CA ASN A 430 8.91 -3.33 10.81
C ASN A 430 9.90 -2.34 11.44
N LEU A 431 9.44 -1.18 11.91
CA LEU A 431 10.28 -0.25 12.66
C LEU A 431 10.73 -0.84 14.00
N ARG A 432 9.82 -1.49 14.73
CA ARG A 432 10.11 -2.03 16.08
C ARG A 432 11.01 -3.26 16.05
N THR A 433 10.76 -4.20 15.15
CA THR A 433 11.44 -5.51 15.16
C THR A 433 11.88 -6.01 13.79
N GLY A 434 11.30 -5.53 12.70
CA GLY A 434 11.51 -6.06 11.37
C GLY A 434 10.84 -7.44 11.14
N LEU A 435 9.84 -7.79 11.94
CA LEU A 435 9.18 -9.11 11.90
C LEU A 435 8.64 -9.44 10.51
N ILE A 436 7.91 -8.51 9.88
CA ILE A 436 7.29 -8.76 8.59
C ILE A 436 8.37 -8.92 7.51
N TRP A 437 9.38 -8.07 7.50
CA TRP A 437 10.53 -8.22 6.61
C TRP A 437 11.24 -9.56 6.79
N SER A 438 11.50 -9.95 8.03
CA SER A 438 12.18 -11.21 8.33
C SER A 438 11.36 -12.41 7.85
N ALA A 439 10.06 -12.44 8.14
CA ALA A 439 9.17 -13.51 7.71
C ALA A 439 9.02 -13.55 6.19
N PHE A 440 8.63 -12.43 5.57
CA PHE A 440 8.37 -12.39 4.13
C PHE A 440 9.62 -12.70 3.30
N MET A 441 10.77 -12.10 3.64
CA MET A 441 12.03 -12.29 2.90
C MET A 441 12.65 -13.68 3.11
N SER A 442 12.19 -14.47 4.07
CA SER A 442 12.62 -15.87 4.24
C SER A 442 12.04 -16.81 3.18
N ASN A 443 11.03 -16.38 2.44
CA ASN A 443 10.51 -17.11 1.29
C ASN A 443 11.55 -17.15 0.16
N PRO A 444 11.94 -18.33 -0.36
CA PRO A 444 13.02 -18.43 -1.37
C PRO A 444 12.69 -17.70 -2.66
N GLU A 445 11.42 -17.56 -3.01
CA GLU A 445 10.96 -16.81 -4.18
C GLU A 445 11.29 -15.32 -4.08
N CYS A 446 11.23 -14.75 -2.88
CA CYS A 446 11.54 -13.32 -2.65
C CYS A 446 13.03 -13.05 -2.85
N ALA A 447 13.91 -13.89 -2.29
CA ALA A 447 15.35 -13.77 -2.50
C ALA A 447 15.72 -13.95 -3.97
N ARG A 448 15.12 -14.95 -4.64
CA ARG A 448 15.29 -15.19 -6.07
C ARG A 448 14.83 -13.99 -6.91
N ALA A 449 13.67 -13.41 -6.58
CA ALA A 449 13.15 -12.23 -7.29
C ALA A 449 14.12 -11.06 -7.23
N MET A 450 14.59 -10.73 -6.02
CA MET A 450 15.55 -9.63 -5.80
C MET A 450 16.84 -9.87 -6.59
N GLN A 451 17.39 -11.09 -6.53
CA GLN A 451 18.61 -11.45 -7.29
C GLN A 451 18.40 -11.31 -8.80
N LEU A 452 17.30 -11.84 -9.34
CA LEU A 452 16.99 -11.80 -10.78
C LEU A 452 16.74 -10.36 -11.25
N ALA A 453 16.11 -9.50 -10.44
CA ALA A 453 15.92 -8.08 -10.71
C ALA A 453 17.21 -7.25 -10.54
N GLY A 454 18.33 -7.88 -10.21
CA GLY A 454 19.64 -7.23 -10.15
C GLY A 454 19.96 -6.50 -8.85
N PHE A 455 19.21 -6.75 -7.78
CA PHE A 455 19.52 -6.16 -6.47
C PHE A 455 20.81 -6.72 -5.88
N VAL A 456 21.66 -5.81 -5.42
CA VAL A 456 22.90 -6.11 -4.70
C VAL A 456 22.92 -5.35 -3.37
N ASN A 457 23.64 -5.90 -2.39
CA ASN A 457 23.87 -5.17 -1.14
C ASN A 457 24.80 -3.98 -1.39
N GLN A 458 24.47 -2.83 -0.84
CA GLN A 458 25.38 -1.69 -0.77
C GLN A 458 26.46 -1.98 0.27
N SER A 459 27.71 -1.80 -0.14
CA SER A 459 28.89 -1.92 0.71
C SER A 459 29.05 -0.71 1.63
#